data_749e3be6ae6f735d2282a982599608af
#
_entry.id   749e3be6ae6f735d2282a982599608af
#
_cell.length_a   1.000
_cell.length_b   1.000
_cell.length_c   1.000
_cell.angle_alpha   90.00
_cell.angle_beta   90.00
_cell.angle_gamma   90.00
#
_symmetry.space_group_name_H-M   'P 1'
#
loop_
_entity.id
_entity.type
_entity.pdbx_description
1 polymer ?
#
loop_
_entity_poly.entity_id
_entity_poly.type
_entity_poly.pdbx_seq_one_letter_code
_entity_poly.pdbx_strand_id
1 'polypeptide(L)'
;LFTLQGKHPEAIFEPALFRPGQKAVTFVWHGWKIALTICFDLRFPEIFQECRPCDLFLCTAAFTAWTGQAHWEVLLRARAIETQTWVAGVGQGGVNQETGLELFGHSGVYDPWGLPTAVAPHREPQCFTVTLRRERLSECRAALGARAMCSCPEHHA
;
A
#
# COMPACT_ATOMS: atom_id res chain seq x y z
N LEU A 1 -3.93 10.32 8.04
CA LEU A 1 -5.11 9.91 8.82
C LEU A 1 -6.37 10.01 8.00
N PHE A 2 -7.28 9.07 8.19
CA PHE A 2 -8.49 8.89 7.39
C PHE A 2 -9.69 9.61 8.03
N THR A 3 -10.53 10.18 7.17
CA THR A 3 -11.83 10.73 7.56
C THR A 3 -12.86 10.26 6.53
N LEU A 4 -13.89 9.57 6.98
CA LEU A 4 -15.04 9.19 6.14
C LEU A 4 -16.19 10.15 6.43
N GLN A 5 -16.56 10.94 5.42
CA GLN A 5 -17.74 11.82 5.46
C GLN A 5 -18.81 11.28 4.50
N GLY A 6 -20.09 11.42 4.84
CA GLY A 6 -21.19 11.07 3.96
C GLY A 6 -22.30 10.25 4.63
N LYS A 7 -23.08 9.52 3.84
CA LYS A 7 -24.29 8.78 4.26
C LYS A 7 -24.04 7.54 5.13
N HIS A 8 -22.80 7.28 5.54
CA HIS A 8 -22.52 6.21 6.51
C HIS A 8 -22.93 6.68 7.91
N PRO A 9 -23.62 5.81 8.67
CA PRO A 9 -24.14 6.17 10.00
C PRO A 9 -23.04 6.48 11.02
N GLU A 10 -21.79 6.13 10.72
CA GLU A 10 -20.63 6.39 11.58
C GLU A 10 -19.55 7.13 10.80
N ALA A 11 -19.41 8.43 11.07
CA ALA A 11 -18.28 9.20 10.59
C ALA A 11 -17.00 8.74 11.30
N ILE A 12 -16.07 8.16 10.56
CA ILE A 12 -14.74 7.83 11.10
C ILE A 12 -13.88 9.10 11.02
N PHE A 13 -13.43 9.58 12.17
CA PHE A 13 -12.55 10.73 12.28
C PHE A 13 -11.28 10.35 13.06
N GLU A 14 -10.35 9.67 12.39
CA GLU A 14 -9.08 9.24 12.99
C GLU A 14 -8.25 10.36 13.61
N PRO A 15 -8.25 11.61 13.09
CA PRO A 15 -7.50 12.70 13.73
C PRO A 15 -7.88 13.00 15.20
N ALA A 16 -9.06 12.60 15.64
CA ALA A 16 -9.45 12.72 17.04
C ALA A 16 -8.77 11.69 17.94
N LEU A 17 -8.34 10.55 17.38
CA LEU A 17 -7.80 9.41 18.12
C LEU A 17 -6.29 9.23 17.93
N PHE A 18 -5.75 9.63 16.79
CA PHE A 18 -4.37 9.38 16.41
C PHE A 18 -3.64 10.66 16.00
N ARG A 19 -2.34 10.69 16.25
CA ARG A 19 -1.46 11.73 15.69
C ARG A 19 -0.86 11.25 14.36
N PRO A 20 -0.77 12.10 13.33
CA PRO A 20 -0.12 11.73 12.08
C PRO A 20 1.38 11.48 12.30
N GLY A 21 1.92 10.54 11.55
CA GLY A 21 3.36 10.38 11.42
C GLY A 21 3.99 11.62 10.74
N GLN A 22 5.28 11.84 11.00
CA GLN A 22 6.01 13.00 10.44
C GLN A 22 6.99 12.62 9.34
N LYS A 23 7.25 11.33 9.14
CA LYS A 23 8.20 10.80 8.15
C LYS A 23 7.86 9.38 7.75
N ALA A 24 8.27 9.02 6.54
CA ALA A 24 8.23 7.65 6.07
C ALA A 24 9.17 6.74 6.88
N VAL A 25 8.78 5.48 7.07
CA VAL A 25 9.53 4.50 7.86
C VAL A 25 10.05 3.39 6.96
N THR A 26 11.37 3.19 6.99
CA THR A 26 12.02 2.07 6.32
C THR A 26 12.96 1.33 7.28
N PHE A 27 13.15 0.03 7.03
CA PHE A 27 14.13 -0.79 7.75
C PHE A 27 14.74 -1.84 6.82
N VAL A 28 15.83 -2.45 7.24
CA VAL A 28 16.48 -3.54 6.50
C VAL A 28 16.30 -4.86 7.25
N TRP A 29 15.79 -5.86 6.52
CA TRP A 29 15.65 -7.22 7.06
C TRP A 29 16.16 -8.23 6.03
N HIS A 30 17.11 -9.06 6.43
CA HIS A 30 17.80 -10.01 5.53
C HIS A 30 18.28 -9.37 4.20
N GLY A 31 18.79 -8.15 4.29
CA GLY A 31 19.26 -7.39 3.15
C GLY A 31 18.15 -6.78 2.26
N TRP A 32 16.86 -7.00 2.56
CA TRP A 32 15.74 -6.32 1.91
C TRP A 32 15.46 -4.99 2.61
N LYS A 33 15.44 -3.90 1.84
CA LYS A 33 14.96 -2.61 2.34
C LYS A 33 13.45 -2.57 2.20
N ILE A 34 12.78 -2.50 3.34
CA ILE A 34 11.32 -2.58 3.47
C ILE A 34 10.79 -1.24 3.96
N ALA A 35 9.76 -0.74 3.30
CA ALA A 35 9.03 0.46 3.70
C ALA A 35 7.67 0.07 4.30
N LEU A 36 7.25 0.78 5.33
CA LEU A 36 5.96 0.57 5.99
C LEU A 36 5.00 1.70 5.65
N THR A 37 3.78 1.34 5.27
CA THR A 37 2.67 2.25 5.06
C THR A 37 1.41 1.72 5.73
N ILE A 38 0.49 2.60 6.08
CA ILE A 38 -0.72 2.23 6.81
C ILE A 38 -1.94 2.80 6.08
N CYS A 39 -2.81 1.91 5.62
CA CYS A 39 -4.18 2.19 5.18
C CYS A 39 -4.29 3.42 4.24
N PHE A 40 -4.65 4.56 4.78
CA PHE A 40 -4.88 5.79 4.03
C PHE A 40 -3.63 6.32 3.31
N ASP A 41 -2.43 5.99 3.79
CA ASP A 41 -1.15 6.33 3.15
C ASP A 41 -1.08 5.82 1.70
N LEU A 42 -1.79 4.72 1.40
CA LEU A 42 -1.85 4.13 0.06
C LEU A 42 -2.35 5.12 -1.01
N ARG A 43 -3.07 6.18 -0.62
CA ARG A 43 -3.62 7.19 -1.53
C ARG A 43 -2.61 8.28 -1.90
N PHE A 44 -1.47 8.35 -1.22
CA PHE A 44 -0.47 9.41 -1.36
C PHE A 44 0.82 8.87 -1.97
N PRO A 45 1.04 9.05 -3.30
CA PRO A 45 2.24 8.55 -3.96
C PRO A 45 3.53 9.14 -3.41
N GLU A 46 3.48 10.32 -2.81
CA GLU A 46 4.64 11.03 -2.26
C GLU A 46 5.36 10.19 -1.20
N ILE A 47 4.63 9.52 -0.29
CA ILE A 47 5.21 8.65 0.75
C ILE A 47 6.00 7.51 0.11
N PHE A 48 5.48 6.93 -0.98
CA PHE A 48 6.13 5.85 -1.69
C PHE A 48 7.39 6.31 -2.42
N GLN A 49 7.37 7.53 -2.97
CA GLN A 49 8.55 8.12 -3.60
C GLN A 49 9.64 8.46 -2.58
N GLU A 50 9.28 8.99 -1.40
CA GLU A 50 10.22 9.31 -0.31
C GLU A 50 10.98 8.08 0.19
N CYS A 51 10.34 6.91 0.22
CA CYS A 51 10.96 5.66 0.65
C CYS A 51 11.97 5.08 -0.35
N ARG A 52 12.03 5.57 -1.57
CA ARG A 52 12.92 5.02 -2.62
C ARG A 52 14.40 5.34 -2.35
N PRO A 53 15.32 4.43 -2.77
CA PRO A 53 15.03 3.08 -3.25
C PRO A 53 14.62 2.15 -2.11
N CYS A 54 13.62 1.29 -2.36
CA CYS A 54 13.29 0.16 -1.48
C CYS A 54 12.97 -1.08 -2.32
N ASP A 55 12.85 -2.25 -1.68
CA ASP A 55 12.63 -3.53 -2.34
C ASP A 55 11.20 -4.02 -2.14
N LEU A 56 10.57 -3.64 -1.03
CA LEU A 56 9.21 -4.05 -0.66
C LEU A 56 8.50 -2.94 0.10
N PHE A 57 7.26 -2.66 -0.27
CA PHE A 57 6.29 -1.94 0.56
C PHE A 57 5.36 -2.91 1.25
N LEU A 58 5.20 -2.75 2.56
CA LEU A 58 4.17 -3.41 3.35
C LEU A 58 3.10 -2.38 3.72
N CYS A 59 1.86 -2.62 3.30
CA CYS A 59 0.72 -1.78 3.60
C CYS A 59 -0.31 -2.58 4.41
N THR A 60 -0.51 -2.24 5.67
CA THR A 60 -1.58 -2.79 6.50
C THR A 60 -2.78 -1.88 6.48
N ALA A 61 -3.99 -2.42 6.35
CA ALA A 61 -5.18 -1.59 6.16
C ALA A 61 -6.48 -2.23 6.65
N ALA A 62 -7.46 -1.38 6.93
CA ALA A 62 -8.86 -1.72 7.13
C ALA A 62 -9.72 -0.88 6.16
N PHE A 63 -9.64 -1.16 4.86
CA PHE A 63 -10.48 -0.50 3.86
C PHE A 63 -11.92 -0.95 4.02
N THR A 64 -12.87 -0.02 3.96
CA THR A 64 -14.29 -0.36 3.89
C THR A 64 -14.58 -1.16 2.62
N ALA A 65 -15.57 -2.04 2.64
CA ALA A 65 -15.95 -2.83 1.46
C ALA A 65 -16.24 -1.92 0.25
N TRP A 66 -16.91 -0.79 0.47
CA TRP A 66 -17.25 0.17 -0.57
C TRP A 66 -16.02 0.80 -1.25
N THR A 67 -15.10 1.36 -0.46
CA THR A 67 -13.89 1.98 -1.03
C THR A 67 -12.87 0.92 -1.48
N GLY A 68 -12.81 -0.22 -0.79
CA GLY A 68 -11.88 -1.30 -1.11
C GLY A 68 -12.14 -1.91 -2.47
N GLN A 69 -13.41 -2.18 -2.78
CA GLN A 69 -13.81 -2.74 -4.08
C GLN A 69 -13.34 -1.88 -5.27
N ALA A 70 -13.38 -0.56 -5.12
CA ALA A 70 -13.00 0.35 -6.20
C ALA A 70 -11.51 0.72 -6.20
N HIS A 71 -10.85 0.75 -5.04
CA HIS A 71 -9.55 1.41 -4.93
C HIS A 71 -8.41 0.49 -4.48
N TRP A 72 -8.66 -0.55 -3.67
CA TRP A 72 -7.61 -1.30 -2.98
C TRP A 72 -6.59 -1.89 -3.94
N GLU A 73 -7.04 -2.76 -4.84
CA GLU A 73 -6.15 -3.43 -5.79
C GLU A 73 -5.49 -2.44 -6.75
N VAL A 74 -6.28 -1.51 -7.29
CA VAL A 74 -5.77 -0.51 -8.24
C VAL A 74 -4.63 0.30 -7.64
N LEU A 75 -4.79 0.75 -6.39
CA LEU A 75 -3.75 1.53 -5.71
C LEU A 75 -2.51 0.69 -5.42
N LEU A 76 -2.64 -0.53 -4.90
CA LEU A 76 -1.49 -1.41 -4.65
C LEU A 76 -0.69 -1.68 -5.93
N ARG A 77 -1.36 -1.95 -7.03
CA ARG A 77 -0.74 -2.15 -8.34
C ARG A 77 -0.06 -0.89 -8.86
N ALA A 78 -0.73 0.25 -8.72
CA ALA A 78 -0.15 1.54 -9.11
C ALA A 78 1.16 1.80 -8.34
N ARG A 79 1.16 1.60 -7.01
CA ARG A 79 2.37 1.76 -6.19
C ARG A 79 3.49 0.83 -6.62
N ALA A 80 3.18 -0.43 -6.95
CA ALA A 80 4.17 -1.39 -7.44
C ALA A 80 4.81 -0.92 -8.75
N ILE A 81 4.00 -0.47 -9.71
CA ILE A 81 4.45 0.00 -11.02
C ILE A 81 5.28 1.28 -10.90
N GLU A 82 4.77 2.28 -10.20
CA GLU A 82 5.41 3.60 -10.06
C GLU A 82 6.77 3.52 -9.39
N THR A 83 6.88 2.66 -8.37
CA THR A 83 8.11 2.52 -7.58
C THR A 83 9.03 1.42 -8.09
N GLN A 84 8.56 0.57 -8.99
CA GLN A 84 9.27 -0.62 -9.47
C GLN A 84 9.71 -1.53 -8.32
N THR A 85 8.77 -1.79 -7.40
CA THR A 85 9.00 -2.43 -6.10
C THR A 85 7.91 -3.46 -5.83
N TRP A 86 8.21 -4.51 -5.08
CA TRP A 86 7.20 -5.41 -4.54
C TRP A 86 6.26 -4.65 -3.62
N VAL A 87 4.97 -4.92 -3.70
CA VAL A 87 3.96 -4.34 -2.80
C VAL A 87 3.13 -5.46 -2.20
N ALA A 88 3.09 -5.53 -0.88
CA ALA A 88 2.23 -6.44 -0.14
C ALA A 88 1.19 -5.63 0.65
N GLY A 89 -0.06 -5.75 0.27
CA GLY A 89 -1.20 -5.18 0.97
C GLY A 89 -1.84 -6.23 1.88
N VAL A 90 -1.92 -5.95 3.17
CA VAL A 90 -2.59 -6.81 4.16
C VAL A 90 -3.86 -6.12 4.61
N GLY A 91 -4.99 -6.55 4.07
CA GLY A 91 -6.31 -5.97 4.32
C GLY A 91 -7.07 -6.76 5.37
N GLN A 92 -7.60 -6.07 6.39
CA GLN A 92 -8.56 -6.65 7.30
C GLN A 92 -9.88 -6.89 6.55
N GLY A 93 -10.42 -8.10 6.65
CA GLY A 93 -11.70 -8.49 6.04
C GLY A 93 -12.77 -8.83 7.08
N GLY A 94 -14.01 -8.98 6.62
CA GLY A 94 -15.16 -9.33 7.46
C GLY A 94 -15.92 -8.11 7.95
N VAL A 95 -16.72 -8.29 9.02
CA VAL A 95 -17.54 -7.22 9.60
C VAL A 95 -17.00 -6.86 10.98
N ASN A 96 -16.74 -5.59 11.21
CA ASN A 96 -16.43 -5.09 12.55
C ASN A 96 -17.69 -5.22 13.42
N GLN A 97 -17.62 -6.03 14.47
CA GLN A 97 -18.78 -6.37 15.30
C GLN A 97 -19.32 -5.20 16.12
N GLU A 98 -18.47 -4.20 16.42
CA GLU A 98 -18.87 -3.03 17.21
C GLU A 98 -19.57 -1.97 16.34
N THR A 99 -19.06 -1.78 15.12
CA THR A 99 -19.54 -0.71 14.25
C THR A 99 -20.45 -1.20 13.12
N GLY A 100 -20.55 -2.51 12.90
CA GLY A 100 -21.25 -3.07 11.74
C GLY A 100 -20.57 -2.80 10.39
N LEU A 101 -19.40 -2.15 10.38
CA LEU A 101 -18.70 -1.77 9.17
C LEU A 101 -18.11 -3.00 8.47
N GLU A 102 -18.50 -3.21 7.23
CA GLU A 102 -17.93 -4.26 6.39
C GLU A 102 -16.58 -3.82 5.82
N LEU A 103 -15.56 -4.66 6.04
CA LEU A 103 -14.19 -4.46 5.61
C LEU A 103 -13.87 -5.33 4.39
N PHE A 104 -13.10 -4.77 3.46
CA PHE A 104 -12.88 -5.37 2.15
C PHE A 104 -12.00 -6.60 2.17
N GLY A 105 -10.97 -6.64 3.02
CA GLY A 105 -9.98 -7.72 3.01
C GLY A 105 -9.10 -7.70 1.77
N HIS A 106 -9.16 -8.77 0.99
CA HIS A 106 -8.48 -8.89 -0.30
C HIS A 106 -6.97 -8.61 -0.22
N SER A 107 -6.32 -9.18 0.80
CA SER A 107 -4.86 -9.10 0.95
C SER A 107 -4.18 -9.63 -0.30
N GLY A 108 -3.15 -8.94 -0.77
CA GLY A 108 -2.49 -9.31 -2.01
C GLY A 108 -1.03 -8.90 -2.07
N VAL A 109 -0.26 -9.62 -2.89
CA VAL A 109 1.14 -9.31 -3.21
C VAL A 109 1.25 -9.08 -4.70
N TYR A 110 1.84 -7.96 -5.06
CA TYR A 110 2.03 -7.51 -6.44
C TYR A 110 3.51 -7.36 -6.75
N ASP A 111 3.90 -7.85 -7.93
CA ASP A 111 5.27 -7.73 -8.39
C ASP A 111 5.59 -6.30 -8.87
N PRO A 112 6.88 -5.97 -9.14
CA PRO A 112 7.26 -4.64 -9.61
C PRO A 112 6.68 -4.22 -10.96
N TRP A 113 6.05 -5.15 -11.68
CA TRP A 113 5.31 -4.90 -12.94
C TRP A 113 3.82 -4.61 -12.71
N GLY A 114 3.36 -4.74 -11.45
CA GLY A 114 1.97 -4.59 -11.06
C GLY A 114 1.12 -5.85 -11.28
N LEU A 115 1.74 -7.00 -11.53
CA LEU A 115 1.01 -8.26 -11.66
C LEU A 115 0.74 -8.88 -10.28
N PRO A 116 -0.48 -9.41 -10.04
CA PRO A 116 -0.76 -10.12 -8.81
C PRO A 116 0.02 -11.43 -8.75
N THR A 117 0.76 -11.64 -7.67
CA THR A 117 1.48 -12.89 -7.38
C THR A 117 0.63 -13.81 -6.51
N ALA A 118 -0.08 -13.24 -5.55
CA ALA A 118 -1.07 -13.92 -4.73
C ALA A 118 -2.12 -12.91 -4.28
N VAL A 119 -3.37 -13.33 -4.22
CA VAL A 119 -4.49 -12.53 -3.72
C VAL A 119 -5.43 -13.43 -2.92
N ALA A 120 -5.74 -13.02 -1.69
CA ALA A 120 -6.70 -13.70 -0.84
C ALA A 120 -8.15 -13.33 -1.22
N PRO A 121 -9.12 -14.23 -1.06
CA PRO A 121 -10.54 -13.89 -1.19
C PRO A 121 -10.98 -12.87 -0.14
N HIS A 122 -12.08 -12.16 -0.43
CA HIS A 122 -12.48 -10.96 0.29
C HIS A 122 -12.84 -11.14 1.77
N ARG A 123 -13.37 -12.29 2.19
CA ARG A 123 -14.11 -12.36 3.45
C ARG A 123 -13.56 -13.34 4.48
N GLU A 124 -12.71 -14.23 4.09
CA GLU A 124 -12.23 -15.27 5.00
C GLU A 124 -10.79 -15.00 5.42
N PRO A 125 -10.46 -15.20 6.71
CA PRO A 125 -9.08 -15.16 7.16
C PRO A 125 -8.26 -16.19 6.40
N GLN A 126 -7.20 -15.75 5.74
CA GLN A 126 -6.28 -16.62 5.02
C GLN A 126 -4.83 -16.31 5.35
N CYS A 127 -4.02 -17.36 5.30
CA CYS A 127 -2.58 -17.25 5.33
C CYS A 127 -2.02 -17.87 4.07
N PHE A 128 -1.15 -17.15 3.37
CA PHE A 128 -0.45 -17.67 2.20
C PHE A 128 1.01 -17.24 2.23
N THR A 129 1.86 -18.00 1.57
CA THR A 129 3.29 -17.72 1.45
C THR A 129 3.61 -17.32 0.02
N VAL A 130 4.41 -16.26 -0.14
CA VAL A 130 4.87 -15.78 -1.44
C VAL A 130 6.40 -15.66 -1.42
N THR A 131 7.04 -16.17 -2.47
CA THR A 131 8.47 -15.97 -2.68
C THR A 131 8.71 -14.70 -3.48
N LEU A 132 9.36 -13.71 -2.86
CA LEU A 132 9.79 -12.49 -3.54
C LEU A 132 11.18 -12.72 -4.13
N ARG A 133 11.38 -12.38 -5.42
CA ARG A 133 12.64 -12.56 -6.13
C ARG A 133 13.31 -11.22 -6.37
N ARG A 134 14.59 -11.10 -6.02
CA ARG A 134 15.40 -9.91 -6.33
C ARG A 134 15.63 -9.71 -7.81
N GLU A 135 15.75 -10.82 -8.53
CA GLU A 135 15.90 -10.82 -9.99
C GLU A 135 14.74 -10.09 -10.66
N ARG A 136 13.52 -10.29 -10.13
CA ARG A 136 12.32 -9.62 -10.65
C ARG A 136 12.37 -8.10 -10.51
N LEU A 137 12.92 -7.58 -9.38
CA LEU A 137 13.19 -6.15 -9.23
C LEU A 137 14.15 -5.64 -10.30
N SER A 138 15.26 -6.37 -10.50
CA SER A 138 16.29 -5.98 -11.45
C SER A 138 15.78 -6.00 -12.90
N GLU A 139 15.03 -7.02 -13.27
CA GLU A 139 14.41 -7.15 -14.59
C GLU A 139 13.46 -5.99 -14.90
N CYS A 140 12.55 -5.67 -13.97
CA CYS A 140 11.59 -4.58 -14.16
C CYS A 140 12.28 -3.22 -14.24
N ARG A 141 13.25 -2.97 -13.36
CA ARG A 141 14.04 -1.73 -13.35
C ARG A 141 14.87 -1.55 -14.62
N ALA A 142 15.42 -2.64 -15.16
CA ALA A 142 16.14 -2.60 -16.42
C ALA A 142 15.20 -2.34 -17.62
N ALA A 143 14.04 -2.97 -17.63
CA ALA A 143 13.08 -2.84 -18.74
C ALA A 143 12.46 -1.44 -18.84
N LEU A 144 12.19 -0.79 -17.71
CA LEU A 144 11.55 0.55 -17.67
C LEU A 144 12.56 1.71 -17.61
N GLY A 145 13.84 1.40 -17.50
CA GLY A 145 14.88 2.38 -17.18
C GLY A 145 14.74 2.88 -15.74
N ALA A 146 15.71 2.57 -14.88
CA ALA A 146 15.78 3.13 -13.55
C ALA A 146 15.97 4.66 -13.67
N ARG A 147 14.88 5.42 -13.78
CA ARG A 147 14.98 6.87 -13.74
C ARG A 147 15.47 7.28 -12.37
N ALA A 148 16.67 7.88 -12.34
CA ALA A 148 17.01 8.81 -11.29
C ALA A 148 15.84 9.79 -11.17
N MET A 149 15.36 10.03 -9.95
CA MET A 149 14.29 11.00 -9.70
C MET A 149 14.62 12.28 -10.49
N CYS A 150 13.70 12.69 -11.35
CA CYS A 150 13.75 14.02 -11.91
C CYS A 150 13.65 14.97 -10.72
N SER A 151 14.78 15.55 -10.31
CA SER A 151 14.79 16.70 -9.44
C SER A 151 14.08 17.79 -10.24
N CYS A 152 12.79 18.02 -9.93
CA CYS A 152 12.12 19.22 -10.39
C CYS A 152 12.96 20.40 -9.89
N PRO A 153 13.47 21.29 -10.75
CA PRO A 153 14.12 22.49 -10.26
C PRO A 153 13.09 23.25 -9.41
N GLU A 154 13.49 23.60 -8.20
CA GLU A 154 12.69 24.45 -7.34
C GLU A 154 12.30 25.71 -8.14
N HIS A 155 11.03 25.87 -8.41
CA HIS A 155 10.51 27.14 -8.89
C HIS A 155 10.60 28.12 -7.72
N HIS A 156 11.74 28.85 -7.66
CA HIS A 156 11.81 30.06 -6.89
C HIS A 156 10.90 31.10 -7.58
N ALA A 157 9.75 31.34 -6.96
CA ALA A 157 8.90 32.49 -7.25
C ALA A 157 9.13 33.54 -6.17
#